data_dab75b8eb9c348c1b624138d0b89459a
#
_entry.id   dab75b8eb9c348c1b624138d0b89459a
#
_cell.length_a   1.000
_cell.length_b   1.000
_cell.length_c   1.000
_cell.angle_alpha   90.00
_cell.angle_beta   90.00
_cell.angle_gamma   90.00
#
_symmetry.space_group_name_H-M   'P 1'
#
loop_
_entity.id
_entity.type
_entity.pdbx_description
1 polymer ?
#
loop_
_entity_poly.entity_id
_entity_poly.type
_entity_poly.pdbx_seq_one_letter_code
_entity_poly.pdbx_strand_id
1 'polypeptide(L)'
;KRYIWLAQKFRSLGWDNADIARQSPFQIVDPGFNAILIRSSLALAELADALDEAEVASQSRAFADKALGSMESLWSEALGQYLCYDRVAKTLVQSPSIGGLLAVFAPVPQQRVEEIAQTIRKLAEQTNYLVASHPPSAPEFDELRYWRGPVWLIVNYMIAVGLRDAGQTDLVQRIVD
;
A
#
# COMPACT_ATOMS: atom_id res chain seq x y z
N LYS A 1 14.97 17.51 11.35
CA LYS A 1 14.56 18.95 11.19
C LYS A 1 13.22 19.07 10.43
N ARG A 2 13.03 18.36 9.29
CA ARG A 2 11.79 18.46 8.45
C ARG A 2 10.51 18.07 9.21
N TYR A 3 10.53 16.98 9.99
CA TYR A 3 9.38 16.54 10.79
C TYR A 3 8.96 17.53 11.86
N ILE A 4 9.95 18.15 12.56
CA ILE A 4 9.66 19.16 13.58
C ILE A 4 8.99 20.39 12.94
N TRP A 5 9.49 20.83 11.80
CA TRP A 5 8.88 21.94 11.05
C TRP A 5 7.44 21.61 10.63
N LEU A 6 7.19 20.39 10.13
CA LEU A 6 5.85 19.96 9.74
C LEU A 6 4.89 19.93 10.94
N ALA A 7 5.36 19.39 12.08
CA ALA A 7 4.59 19.38 13.33
C ALA A 7 4.26 20.80 13.82
N GLN A 8 5.22 21.73 13.76
CA GLN A 8 5.00 23.13 14.10
C GLN A 8 3.98 23.80 13.16
N LYS A 9 4.05 23.52 11.86
CA LYS A 9 3.07 23.98 10.89
C LYS A 9 1.68 23.45 11.22
N PHE A 10 1.51 22.16 11.48
CA PHE A 10 0.21 21.58 11.83
C PHE A 10 -0.32 22.14 13.15
N ARG A 11 0.55 22.38 14.13
CA ARG A 11 0.17 23.06 15.37
C ARG A 11 -0.34 24.48 15.12
N SER A 12 0.29 25.26 14.22
CA SER A 12 -0.18 26.61 13.88
C SER A 12 -1.54 26.62 13.16
N LEU A 13 -1.94 25.48 12.56
CA LEU A 13 -3.25 25.26 11.97
C LEU A 13 -4.28 24.68 12.97
N GLY A 14 -3.95 24.65 14.26
CA GLY A 14 -4.83 24.11 15.30
C GLY A 14 -5.11 22.61 15.17
N TRP A 15 -4.32 21.87 14.40
CA TRP A 15 -4.53 20.45 14.05
C TRP A 15 -5.85 20.19 13.30
N ASP A 16 -6.42 21.24 12.69
CA ASP A 16 -7.62 21.09 11.88
C ASP A 16 -7.32 20.28 10.61
N ASN A 17 -8.07 19.19 10.40
CA ASN A 17 -7.82 18.28 9.30
C ASN A 17 -8.06 18.90 7.91
N ALA A 18 -9.03 19.81 7.79
CA ALA A 18 -9.34 20.45 6.52
C ALA A 18 -8.24 21.47 6.15
N ASP A 19 -7.74 22.20 7.15
CA ASP A 19 -6.62 23.14 6.96
C ASP A 19 -5.31 22.40 6.66
N ILE A 20 -5.03 21.30 7.35
CA ILE A 20 -3.88 20.45 7.07
C ILE A 20 -3.97 19.89 5.65
N ALA A 21 -5.11 19.37 5.24
CA ALA A 21 -5.30 18.83 3.89
C ALA A 21 -5.11 19.87 2.78
N ARG A 22 -5.44 21.15 3.05
CA ARG A 22 -5.23 22.24 2.10
C ARG A 22 -3.79 22.76 2.07
N GLN A 23 -3.10 22.78 3.20
CA GLN A 23 -1.85 23.54 3.37
C GLN A 23 -0.61 22.65 3.59
N SER A 24 -0.78 21.33 3.78
CA SER A 24 0.36 20.42 3.92
C SER A 24 1.17 20.38 2.62
N PRO A 25 2.47 20.58 2.67
CA PRO A 25 3.35 20.36 1.53
C PRO A 25 3.60 18.87 1.24
N PHE A 26 3.16 18.00 2.12
CA PHE A 26 3.27 16.54 2.01
C PHE A 26 1.88 15.92 1.97
N GLN A 27 1.45 15.56 0.78
CA GLN A 27 0.12 14.99 0.52
C GLN A 27 0.26 13.80 -0.43
N ILE A 28 0.46 12.64 0.13
CA ILE A 28 0.72 11.41 -0.62
C ILE A 28 -0.50 10.48 -0.53
N VAL A 29 -0.95 9.97 -1.68
CA VAL A 29 -1.84 8.82 -1.76
C VAL A 29 -0.94 7.59 -1.82
N ASP A 30 -0.99 6.77 -0.78
CA ASP A 30 -0.17 5.56 -0.65
C ASP A 30 -1.00 4.31 -0.98
N PRO A 31 -0.58 3.46 -1.94
CA PRO A 31 -1.34 2.28 -2.34
C PRO A 31 -1.45 1.23 -1.22
N GLY A 32 -0.41 1.06 -0.39
CA GLY A 32 -0.43 0.12 0.71
C GLY A 32 -1.43 0.50 1.80
N PHE A 33 -1.49 1.79 2.18
CA PHE A 33 -2.50 2.28 3.11
C PHE A 33 -3.92 2.13 2.55
N ASN A 34 -4.11 2.41 1.26
CA ASN A 34 -5.42 2.21 0.61
C ASN A 34 -5.82 0.73 0.58
N ALA A 35 -4.87 -0.18 0.33
CA ALA A 35 -5.15 -1.62 0.36
C ALA A 35 -5.60 -2.09 1.76
N ILE A 36 -4.94 -1.62 2.81
CA ILE A 36 -5.34 -1.91 4.20
C ILE A 36 -6.75 -1.37 4.47
N LEU A 37 -7.04 -0.15 4.06
CA LEU A 37 -8.33 0.49 4.26
C LEU A 37 -9.45 -0.23 3.50
N ILE A 38 -9.22 -0.64 2.24
CA ILE A 38 -10.17 -1.41 1.44
C ILE A 38 -10.48 -2.74 2.14
N ARG A 39 -9.45 -3.50 2.52
CA ARG A 39 -9.64 -4.78 3.22
C ARG A 39 -10.37 -4.61 4.55
N SER A 40 -10.04 -3.58 5.30
CA SER A 40 -10.72 -3.25 6.57
C SER A 40 -12.20 -2.92 6.34
N SER A 41 -12.53 -2.19 5.27
CA SER A 41 -13.92 -1.86 4.93
C SER A 41 -14.71 -3.10 4.50
N LEU A 42 -14.10 -4.02 3.76
CA LEU A 42 -14.73 -5.30 3.41
C LEU A 42 -14.98 -6.17 4.65
N ALA A 43 -14.01 -6.26 5.56
CA ALA A 43 -14.19 -6.99 6.82
C ALA A 43 -15.27 -6.35 7.72
N LEU A 44 -15.36 -5.01 7.73
CA LEU A 44 -16.45 -4.31 8.41
C LEU A 44 -17.81 -4.64 7.79
N ALA A 45 -17.88 -4.73 6.46
CA ALA A 45 -19.13 -5.11 5.79
C ALA A 45 -19.57 -6.54 6.15
N GLU A 46 -18.63 -7.51 6.20
CA GLU A 46 -18.92 -8.88 6.62
C GLU A 46 -19.42 -8.94 8.08
N LEU A 47 -18.79 -8.18 8.99
CA LEU A 47 -19.21 -8.09 10.37
C LEU A 47 -20.61 -7.44 10.49
N ALA A 48 -20.87 -6.40 9.73
CA ALA A 48 -22.17 -5.72 9.73
C ALA A 48 -23.29 -6.65 9.22
N ASP A 49 -23.03 -7.46 8.19
CA ASP A 49 -23.99 -8.50 7.74
C ASP A 49 -24.28 -9.52 8.85
N ALA A 50 -23.25 -9.97 9.56
CA ALA A 50 -23.41 -10.92 10.65
C ALA A 50 -24.21 -10.36 11.86
N LEU A 51 -24.34 -9.04 11.92
CA LEU A 51 -25.09 -8.31 12.95
C LEU A 51 -26.41 -7.71 12.42
N ASP A 52 -26.83 -8.07 11.22
CA ASP A 52 -28.03 -7.53 10.52
C ASP A 52 -28.01 -6.00 10.31
N GLU A 53 -26.81 -5.38 10.27
CA GLU A 53 -26.59 -3.95 10.03
C GLU A 53 -26.44 -3.65 8.53
N ALA A 54 -27.48 -3.86 7.75
CA ALA A 54 -27.46 -3.85 6.28
C ALA A 54 -26.98 -2.50 5.68
N GLU A 55 -27.31 -1.37 6.31
CA GLU A 55 -26.87 -0.06 5.83
C GLU A 55 -25.33 0.11 5.96
N VAL A 56 -24.77 -0.26 7.09
CA VAL A 56 -23.32 -0.22 7.35
C VAL A 56 -22.59 -1.15 6.37
N ALA A 57 -23.13 -2.35 6.15
CA ALA A 57 -22.57 -3.32 5.20
C ALA A 57 -22.52 -2.74 3.78
N SER A 58 -23.64 -2.17 3.32
CA SER A 58 -23.76 -1.56 1.99
C SER A 58 -22.81 -0.38 1.80
N GLN A 59 -22.76 0.55 2.76
CA GLN A 59 -21.87 1.72 2.71
C GLN A 59 -20.40 1.30 2.68
N SER A 60 -20.02 0.30 3.49
CA SER A 60 -18.65 -0.20 3.58
C SER A 60 -18.19 -0.85 2.28
N ARG A 61 -19.06 -1.64 1.63
CA ARG A 61 -18.77 -2.22 0.31
C ARG A 61 -18.65 -1.13 -0.77
N ALA A 62 -19.59 -0.21 -0.82
CA ALA A 62 -19.56 0.87 -1.80
C ALA A 62 -18.30 1.74 -1.67
N PHE A 63 -17.82 1.97 -0.45
CA PHE A 63 -16.56 2.64 -0.20
C PHE A 63 -15.38 1.81 -0.72
N ALA A 64 -15.32 0.52 -0.40
CA ALA A 64 -14.24 -0.38 -0.83
C ALA A 64 -14.16 -0.48 -2.36
N ASP A 65 -15.31 -0.65 -3.04
CA ASP A 65 -15.39 -0.73 -4.50
C ASP A 65 -14.90 0.56 -5.17
N LYS A 66 -15.33 1.70 -4.66
CA LYS A 66 -14.87 3.01 -5.16
C LYS A 66 -13.37 3.20 -4.96
N ALA A 67 -12.86 2.85 -3.79
CA ALA A 67 -11.43 2.98 -3.47
C ALA A 67 -10.58 2.05 -4.35
N LEU A 68 -11.03 0.80 -4.52
CA LEU A 68 -10.37 -0.19 -5.38
C LEU A 68 -10.31 0.28 -6.83
N GLY A 69 -11.43 0.75 -7.40
CA GLY A 69 -11.45 1.31 -8.75
C GLY A 69 -10.52 2.52 -8.92
N SER A 70 -10.41 3.36 -7.88
CA SER A 70 -9.53 4.53 -7.90
C SER A 70 -8.03 4.15 -7.83
N MET A 71 -7.69 3.02 -7.22
CA MET A 71 -6.30 2.54 -7.13
C MET A 71 -5.69 2.23 -8.49
N GLU A 72 -6.48 1.85 -9.50
CA GLU A 72 -5.95 1.57 -10.85
C GLU A 72 -5.21 2.76 -11.47
N SER A 73 -5.56 3.98 -11.08
CA SER A 73 -4.83 5.19 -11.50
C SER A 73 -3.41 5.31 -10.93
N LEU A 74 -3.07 4.49 -9.94
CA LEU A 74 -1.75 4.43 -9.29
C LEU A 74 -0.83 3.38 -9.92
N TRP A 75 -1.32 2.61 -10.89
CA TRP A 75 -0.55 1.54 -11.51
C TRP A 75 0.56 2.06 -12.41
N SER A 76 1.72 1.40 -12.35
CA SER A 76 2.86 1.63 -13.24
C SER A 76 3.18 0.37 -14.03
N GLU A 77 2.88 0.38 -15.32
CA GLU A 77 3.23 -0.72 -16.23
C GLU A 77 4.76 -0.94 -16.30
N ALA A 78 5.53 0.14 -16.23
CA ALA A 78 6.99 0.06 -16.31
C ALA A 78 7.62 -0.63 -15.10
N LEU A 79 7.00 -0.50 -13.93
CA LEU A 79 7.53 -1.05 -12.67
C LEU A 79 6.77 -2.29 -12.19
N GLY A 80 5.65 -2.66 -12.83
CA GLY A 80 4.83 -3.81 -12.48
C GLY A 80 4.30 -3.75 -11.04
N GLN A 81 3.97 -2.54 -10.57
CA GLN A 81 3.42 -2.31 -9.24
C GLN A 81 2.68 -0.97 -9.15
N TYR A 82 1.90 -0.78 -8.09
CA TYR A 82 1.31 0.52 -7.78
C TYR A 82 2.36 1.48 -7.20
N LEU A 83 2.19 2.77 -7.48
CA LEU A 83 3.06 3.84 -7.00
C LEU A 83 2.28 4.83 -6.13
N CYS A 84 2.98 5.51 -5.24
CA CYS A 84 2.42 6.65 -4.54
C CYS A 84 2.11 7.78 -5.51
N TYR A 85 1.05 8.54 -5.23
CA TYR A 85 0.70 9.75 -5.98
C TYR A 85 0.90 10.98 -5.10
N ASP A 86 1.72 11.91 -5.57
CA ASP A 86 1.91 13.22 -4.93
C ASP A 86 0.80 14.17 -5.40
N ARG A 87 -0.11 14.52 -4.48
CA ARG A 87 -1.24 15.43 -4.75
C ARG A 87 -0.81 16.87 -4.98
N VAL A 88 0.34 17.28 -4.44
CA VAL A 88 0.88 18.63 -4.62
C VAL A 88 1.52 18.77 -6.00
N ALA A 89 2.39 17.81 -6.36
CA ALA A 89 3.04 17.77 -7.67
C ALA A 89 2.10 17.24 -8.77
N LYS A 90 0.97 16.61 -8.41
CA LYS A 90 -0.01 15.98 -9.33
C LYS A 90 0.61 14.93 -10.24
N THR A 91 1.48 14.09 -9.69
CA THR A 91 2.20 13.06 -10.44
C THR A 91 2.43 11.81 -9.61
N LEU A 92 2.61 10.67 -10.29
CA LEU A 92 3.09 9.45 -9.65
C LEU A 92 4.55 9.62 -9.23
N VAL A 93 4.85 9.19 -8.00
CA VAL A 93 6.23 9.18 -7.48
C VAL A 93 6.95 8.00 -8.10
N GLN A 94 7.91 8.27 -8.98
CA GLN A 94 8.67 7.25 -9.74
C GLN A 94 9.73 6.57 -8.85
N SER A 95 9.31 6.11 -7.67
CA SER A 95 10.15 5.41 -6.70
C SER A 95 9.37 4.19 -6.20
N PRO A 96 9.78 2.98 -6.61
CA PRO A 96 9.10 1.76 -6.18
C PRO A 96 9.30 1.54 -4.68
N SER A 97 8.29 1.01 -4.03
CA SER A 97 8.34 0.69 -2.60
C SER A 97 7.50 -0.53 -2.29
N ILE A 98 7.72 -1.13 -1.12
CA ILE A 98 6.90 -2.25 -0.63
C ILE A 98 5.42 -1.89 -0.53
N GLY A 99 5.06 -0.62 -0.36
CA GLY A 99 3.66 -0.15 -0.34
C GLY A 99 2.93 -0.44 -1.66
N GLY A 100 3.63 -0.36 -2.80
CA GLY A 100 3.08 -0.71 -4.10
C GLY A 100 2.81 -2.21 -4.27
N LEU A 101 3.64 -3.05 -3.66
CA LEU A 101 3.47 -4.51 -3.65
C LEU A 101 2.41 -4.94 -2.62
N LEU A 102 2.29 -4.21 -1.51
CA LEU A 102 1.26 -4.43 -0.49
C LEU A 102 -0.16 -4.24 -1.03
N ALA A 103 -0.33 -3.63 -2.19
CA ALA A 103 -1.63 -3.50 -2.86
C ALA A 103 -2.37 -4.84 -3.03
N VAL A 104 -1.67 -5.99 -3.13
CA VAL A 104 -2.27 -7.33 -3.17
C VAL A 104 -3.04 -7.71 -1.89
N PHE A 105 -2.86 -6.97 -0.80
CA PHE A 105 -3.64 -7.16 0.42
C PHE A 105 -5.13 -6.77 0.25
N ALA A 106 -5.43 -5.89 -0.72
CA ALA A 106 -6.78 -5.66 -1.23
C ALA A 106 -7.09 -6.64 -2.39
N PRO A 107 -8.37 -6.89 -2.72
CA PRO A 107 -8.76 -7.73 -3.84
C PRO A 107 -8.59 -7.00 -5.19
N VAL A 108 -7.35 -6.63 -5.51
CA VAL A 108 -7.00 -6.02 -6.80
C VAL A 108 -7.24 -7.01 -7.95
N PRO A 109 -7.40 -6.54 -9.22
CA PRO A 109 -7.62 -7.41 -10.37
C PRO A 109 -6.55 -8.51 -10.48
N GLN A 110 -6.96 -9.72 -10.87
CA GLN A 110 -6.08 -10.89 -10.97
C GLN A 110 -4.83 -10.61 -11.84
N GLN A 111 -4.99 -9.87 -12.93
CA GLN A 111 -3.86 -9.45 -13.75
C GLN A 111 -2.81 -8.67 -12.93
N ARG A 112 -3.24 -7.76 -12.05
CA ARG A 112 -2.33 -6.99 -11.19
C ARG A 112 -1.65 -7.87 -10.15
N VAL A 113 -2.37 -8.86 -9.61
CA VAL A 113 -1.77 -9.87 -8.71
C VAL A 113 -0.63 -10.60 -9.41
N GLU A 114 -0.83 -11.05 -10.65
CA GLU A 114 0.16 -11.79 -11.42
C GLU A 114 1.40 -10.94 -11.73
N GLU A 115 1.20 -9.67 -12.12
CA GLU A 115 2.28 -8.73 -12.40
C GLU A 115 3.08 -8.38 -11.13
N ILE A 116 2.40 -8.15 -10.01
CA ILE A 116 3.05 -7.95 -8.70
C ILE A 116 3.80 -9.19 -8.26
N ALA A 117 3.23 -10.38 -8.41
CA ALA A 117 3.90 -11.63 -8.08
C ALA A 117 5.19 -11.82 -8.90
N GLN A 118 5.19 -11.47 -10.19
CA GLN A 118 6.39 -11.47 -11.01
C GLN A 118 7.44 -10.46 -10.51
N THR A 119 7.02 -9.27 -10.11
CA THR A 119 7.90 -8.26 -9.53
C THR A 119 8.52 -8.75 -8.22
N ILE A 120 7.74 -9.38 -7.34
CA ILE A 120 8.24 -9.97 -6.10
C ILE A 120 9.24 -11.09 -6.39
N ARG A 121 9.00 -11.97 -7.39
CA ARG A 121 9.96 -13.03 -7.76
C ARG A 121 11.31 -12.45 -8.23
N LYS A 122 11.29 -11.35 -8.99
CA LYS A 122 12.53 -10.66 -9.41
C LYS A 122 13.28 -10.04 -8.23
N LEU A 123 12.57 -9.48 -7.26
CA LEU A 123 13.17 -8.93 -6.04
C LEU A 123 13.74 -10.04 -5.15
N ALA A 124 13.13 -11.21 -5.13
CA ALA A 124 13.59 -12.38 -4.40
C ALA A 124 14.97 -12.90 -4.84
N GLU A 125 15.39 -12.59 -6.06
CA GLU A 125 16.73 -12.93 -6.56
C GLU A 125 17.82 -12.01 -5.96
N GLN A 126 17.44 -10.89 -5.37
CA GLN A 126 18.34 -9.86 -4.86
C GLN A 126 18.45 -9.84 -3.34
N THR A 127 17.65 -10.64 -2.62
CA THR A 127 17.58 -10.66 -1.17
C THR A 127 17.47 -12.09 -0.65
N ASN A 128 18.02 -12.34 0.54
CA ASN A 128 17.86 -13.62 1.23
C ASN A 128 16.46 -13.79 1.81
N TYR A 129 15.79 -12.68 2.14
CA TYR A 129 14.44 -12.63 2.71
C TYR A 129 13.55 -11.74 1.85
N LEU A 130 12.33 -12.15 1.64
CA LEU A 130 11.29 -11.41 0.90
C LEU A 130 10.52 -10.49 1.86
N VAL A 131 10.07 -9.35 1.50
CA VAL A 131 10.38 -8.41 0.44
C VAL A 131 11.00 -7.19 1.12
N ALA A 132 12.11 -6.67 0.61
CA ALA A 132 12.72 -5.46 1.17
C ALA A 132 11.79 -4.25 1.00
N SER A 133 11.86 -3.29 1.93
CA SER A 133 11.02 -2.09 1.89
C SER A 133 11.29 -1.18 0.68
N HIS A 134 12.43 -1.38 0.03
CA HIS A 134 12.83 -0.72 -1.22
C HIS A 134 13.69 -1.68 -2.04
N PRO A 135 13.63 -1.66 -3.37
CA PRO A 135 14.42 -2.56 -4.22
C PRO A 135 15.91 -2.40 -3.98
N PRO A 136 16.68 -3.49 -3.75
CA PRO A 136 18.14 -3.40 -3.54
C PRO A 136 18.90 -2.79 -4.71
N SER A 137 18.38 -2.92 -5.94
CA SER A 137 18.98 -2.33 -7.13
C SER A 137 18.70 -0.83 -7.31
N ALA A 138 17.82 -0.23 -6.49
CA ALA A 138 17.49 1.18 -6.61
C ALA A 138 18.58 2.07 -5.99
N PRO A 139 18.89 3.25 -6.59
CA PRO A 139 19.93 4.15 -6.08
C PRO A 139 19.69 4.65 -4.64
N GLU A 140 18.40 4.68 -4.24
CA GLU A 140 18.00 5.14 -2.91
C GLU A 140 18.06 4.04 -1.85
N PHE A 141 18.40 2.80 -2.23
CA PHE A 141 18.49 1.70 -1.27
C PHE A 141 19.53 1.99 -0.18
N ASP A 142 19.13 1.76 1.06
CA ASP A 142 19.98 1.96 2.25
C ASP A 142 19.47 1.04 3.34
N GLU A 143 20.20 -0.03 3.61
CA GLU A 143 19.82 -1.08 4.57
C GLU A 143 19.65 -0.58 6.01
N LEU A 144 20.21 0.59 6.33
CA LEU A 144 20.11 1.23 7.64
C LEU A 144 18.97 2.25 7.73
N ARG A 145 18.23 2.47 6.65
CA ARG A 145 17.11 3.39 6.61
C ARG A 145 15.78 2.67 6.66
N TYR A 146 14.93 3.11 7.57
CA TYR A 146 13.69 2.46 7.99
C TYR A 146 12.78 1.97 6.82
N TRP A 147 12.56 2.77 5.78
CA TRP A 147 11.73 2.42 4.63
C TRP A 147 12.49 2.36 3.30
N ARG A 148 13.82 2.23 3.33
CA ARG A 148 14.64 2.19 2.12
C ARG A 148 15.54 0.96 2.01
N GLY A 149 15.28 -0.09 2.80
CA GLY A 149 16.11 -1.29 2.80
C GLY A 149 15.54 -2.43 3.63
N PRO A 150 15.30 -2.27 4.94
CA PRO A 150 14.94 -3.37 5.82
C PRO A 150 13.71 -4.15 5.37
N VAL A 151 13.72 -5.45 5.65
CA VAL A 151 12.56 -6.33 5.49
C VAL A 151 11.67 -6.21 6.73
N TRP A 152 10.41 -5.86 6.52
CA TRP A 152 9.43 -5.71 7.60
C TRP A 152 8.51 -6.92 7.65
N LEU A 153 8.64 -7.73 8.69
CA LEU A 153 7.88 -8.96 8.87
C LEU A 153 6.37 -8.75 8.76
N ILE A 154 5.83 -7.70 9.40
CA ILE A 154 4.39 -7.43 9.37
C ILE A 154 3.89 -7.08 7.96
N VAL A 155 4.68 -6.35 7.17
CA VAL A 155 4.30 -6.00 5.79
C VAL A 155 4.37 -7.23 4.90
N ASN A 156 5.41 -8.05 5.04
CA ASN A 156 5.54 -9.31 4.32
C ASN A 156 4.42 -10.30 4.68
N TYR A 157 4.00 -10.37 5.95
CA TYR A 157 2.85 -11.14 6.36
C TYR A 157 1.56 -10.68 5.64
N MET A 158 1.30 -9.39 5.57
CA MET A 158 0.13 -8.86 4.85
C MET A 158 0.20 -9.17 3.34
N ILE A 159 1.37 -9.04 2.72
CA ILE A 159 1.59 -9.43 1.32
C ILE A 159 1.30 -10.94 1.14
N ALA A 160 1.83 -11.79 2.02
CA ALA A 160 1.59 -13.24 1.96
C ALA A 160 0.10 -13.57 2.10
N VAL A 161 -0.64 -12.90 2.97
CA VAL A 161 -2.10 -13.06 3.09
C VAL A 161 -2.80 -12.71 1.79
N GLY A 162 -2.49 -11.56 1.18
CA GLY A 162 -3.10 -11.16 -0.09
C GLY A 162 -2.77 -12.11 -1.24
N LEU A 163 -1.53 -12.54 -1.35
CA LEU A 163 -1.09 -13.53 -2.35
C LEU A 163 -1.77 -14.89 -2.17
N ARG A 164 -1.92 -15.35 -0.91
CA ARG A 164 -2.63 -16.59 -0.59
C ARG A 164 -4.09 -16.51 -1.04
N ASP A 165 -4.78 -15.42 -0.70
CA ASP A 165 -6.19 -15.21 -1.03
C ASP A 165 -6.39 -15.14 -2.56
N ALA A 166 -5.35 -14.73 -3.31
CA ALA A 166 -5.32 -14.71 -4.77
C ALA A 166 -4.72 -15.98 -5.42
N GLY A 167 -4.43 -17.03 -4.65
CA GLY A 167 -3.99 -18.32 -5.15
C GLY A 167 -2.50 -18.43 -5.51
N GLN A 168 -1.65 -17.48 -5.13
CA GLN A 168 -0.20 -17.50 -5.39
C GLN A 168 0.58 -18.26 -4.30
N THR A 169 0.24 -19.54 -4.09
CA THR A 169 0.70 -20.34 -2.95
C THR A 169 2.21 -20.62 -2.93
N ASP A 170 2.86 -20.77 -4.10
CA ASP A 170 4.29 -20.96 -4.24
C ASP A 170 5.10 -19.78 -3.69
N LEU A 171 4.63 -18.58 -3.96
CA LEU A 171 5.28 -17.35 -3.51
C LEU A 171 5.03 -17.11 -2.01
N VAL A 172 3.85 -17.48 -1.51
CA VAL A 172 3.53 -17.44 -0.08
C VAL A 172 4.50 -18.30 0.71
N GLN A 173 4.76 -19.54 0.26
CA GLN A 173 5.69 -20.44 0.94
C GLN A 173 7.09 -19.83 1.04
N ARG A 174 7.58 -19.19 -0.02
CA ARG A 174 8.88 -18.50 -0.01
C ARG A 174 8.96 -17.27 0.90
N ILE A 175 7.82 -16.66 1.23
CA ILE A 175 7.78 -15.51 2.16
C ILE A 175 7.80 -16.00 3.62
N VAL A 176 7.26 -17.19 3.88
CA VAL A 176 7.06 -17.73 5.23
C VAL A 176 8.26 -18.57 5.70
N ASP A 177 8.97 -19.22 4.78
CA ASP A 177 10.20 -19.99 5.06
C ASP A 177 11.41 -19.05 5.30
#